data_4ba7a2bc0a3cea7ae233021be1387578
#
_entry.id   4ba7a2bc0a3cea7ae233021be1387578
#
_cell.length_a   1.000
_cell.length_b   1.000
_cell.length_c   1.000
_cell.angle_alpha   90.00
_cell.angle_beta   90.00
_cell.angle_gamma   90.00
#
_symmetry.space_group_name_H-M   'P 1'
#
loop_
_entity.id
_entity.type
_entity.pdbx_description
1 polymer ?
#
loop_
_entity_poly.entity_id
_entity_poly.type
_entity_poly.pdbx_seq_one_letter_code
_entity_poly.pdbx_strand_id
1 'polypeptide(L)'
;GLTEMKYTDAKKYYAEALKDLNALIEKYAKTEEALEAQFYIGAVYNEMRTFEEAIKCFDMVLSQGEIDQNFKARTLYFKAKALIAKGDIAKAKDAVAELKQIEPRAADSFGQELSGTMRIGMDAPMFNVTDFQGKPVDLSKYKGNVVVLDFWATWGDSCIQEFPKLKKMYSKFKDKGVQFIGISLDDDIDD
;
A
#
# COMPACT_ATOMS: atom_id res chain seq x y z
N GLY A 1 -3.79 14.15 19.76
CA GLY A 1 -5.19 14.46 20.05
C GLY A 1 -6.21 13.69 19.22
N LEU A 2 -6.83 14.33 18.25
CA LEU A 2 -7.93 13.74 17.45
C LEU A 2 -7.52 12.53 16.60
N THR A 3 -6.28 12.47 16.13
CA THR A 3 -5.77 11.37 15.30
C THR A 3 -5.48 10.12 16.14
N GLU A 4 -4.96 10.27 17.35
CA GLU A 4 -4.72 9.18 18.28
C GLU A 4 -6.02 8.58 18.83
N MET A 5 -7.01 9.42 19.10
CA MET A 5 -8.33 8.98 19.57
C MET A 5 -9.05 8.14 18.50
N LYS A 6 -8.99 8.55 17.22
CA LYS A 6 -9.54 7.76 16.10
C LYS A 6 -8.84 6.41 15.91
N TYR A 7 -7.54 6.34 16.13
CA TYR A 7 -6.76 5.11 16.01
C TYR A 7 -7.05 4.11 17.15
N THR A 8 -7.26 4.62 18.36
CA THR A 8 -7.62 3.79 19.53
C THR A 8 -9.03 3.20 19.39
N ASP A 9 -9.96 3.99 18.87
CA ASP A 9 -11.34 3.52 18.59
C ASP A 9 -11.35 2.45 17.49
N ALA A 10 -10.58 2.65 16.40
CA ALA A 10 -10.48 1.65 15.34
C ALA A 10 -9.97 0.30 15.84
N LYS A 11 -8.92 0.28 16.71
CA LYS A 11 -8.42 -0.97 17.31
C LYS A 11 -9.49 -1.72 18.10
N LYS A 12 -10.30 -1.00 18.85
CA LYS A 12 -11.39 -1.60 19.62
C LYS A 12 -12.41 -2.27 18.69
N TYR A 13 -12.85 -1.59 17.64
CA TYR A 13 -13.77 -2.15 16.66
C TYR A 13 -13.20 -3.36 15.93
N TYR A 14 -11.91 -3.35 15.56
CA TYR A 14 -11.26 -4.52 14.96
C TYR A 14 -11.22 -5.72 15.93
N ALA A 15 -10.93 -5.49 17.21
CA ALA A 15 -10.90 -6.55 18.20
C ALA A 15 -12.30 -7.16 18.42
N GLU A 16 -13.35 -6.35 18.47
CA GLU A 16 -14.75 -6.80 18.57
C GLU A 16 -15.15 -7.61 17.32
N ALA A 17 -14.84 -7.09 16.12
CA ALA A 17 -15.13 -7.78 14.87
C ALA A 17 -14.43 -9.14 14.80
N LEU A 18 -13.14 -9.22 15.15
CA LEU A 18 -12.42 -10.49 15.20
C LEU A 18 -13.02 -11.49 16.18
N LYS A 19 -13.48 -11.02 17.35
CA LYS A 19 -14.14 -11.86 18.35
C LYS A 19 -15.45 -12.46 17.81
N ASP A 20 -16.28 -11.63 17.19
CA ASP A 20 -17.59 -12.07 16.68
C ASP A 20 -17.43 -13.02 15.49
N LEU A 21 -16.49 -12.72 14.57
CA LEU A 21 -16.19 -13.58 13.43
C LEU A 21 -15.62 -14.93 13.86
N ASN A 22 -14.75 -14.98 14.87
CA ASN A 22 -14.24 -16.25 15.40
C ASN A 22 -15.35 -17.07 16.08
N ALA A 23 -16.25 -16.43 16.84
CA ALA A 23 -17.39 -17.12 17.43
C ALA A 23 -18.33 -17.70 16.36
N LEU A 24 -18.48 -17.03 15.21
CA LEU A 24 -19.22 -17.53 14.08
C LEU A 24 -18.56 -18.79 13.49
N ILE A 25 -17.26 -18.78 13.29
CA ILE A 25 -16.50 -19.94 12.79
C ILE A 25 -16.63 -21.13 13.75
N GLU A 26 -16.52 -20.91 15.06
CA GLU A 26 -16.66 -21.95 16.06
C GLU A 26 -18.06 -22.58 16.03
N LYS A 27 -19.09 -21.75 15.89
CA LYS A 27 -20.49 -22.18 15.90
C LYS A 27 -20.91 -22.89 14.61
N TYR A 28 -20.40 -22.45 13.47
CA TYR A 28 -20.84 -22.88 12.14
C TYR A 28 -19.68 -23.49 11.32
N ALA A 29 -18.79 -24.23 11.96
CA ALA A 29 -17.66 -24.86 11.32
C ALA A 29 -18.07 -25.64 10.06
N LYS A 30 -17.27 -25.50 8.98
CA LYS A 30 -17.46 -26.15 7.67
C LYS A 30 -18.69 -25.69 6.87
N THR A 31 -19.22 -24.54 7.15
CA THR A 31 -20.28 -23.90 6.33
C THR A 31 -19.71 -22.78 5.47
N GLU A 32 -20.46 -22.31 4.47
CA GLU A 32 -20.09 -21.15 3.66
C GLU A 32 -19.93 -19.89 4.52
N GLU A 33 -20.78 -19.71 5.52
CA GLU A 33 -20.72 -18.57 6.45
C GLU A 33 -19.41 -18.58 7.26
N ALA A 34 -18.92 -19.74 7.63
CA ALA A 34 -17.61 -19.85 8.29
C ALA A 34 -16.46 -19.49 7.36
N LEU A 35 -16.54 -19.84 6.07
CA LEU A 35 -15.57 -19.41 5.07
C LEU A 35 -15.63 -17.90 4.81
N GLU A 36 -16.82 -17.33 4.74
CA GLU A 36 -16.97 -15.87 4.64
C GLU A 36 -16.41 -15.16 5.88
N ALA A 37 -16.69 -15.68 7.07
CA ALA A 37 -16.12 -15.13 8.30
C ALA A 37 -14.59 -15.19 8.29
N GLN A 38 -13.99 -16.29 7.79
CA GLN A 38 -12.54 -16.43 7.64
C GLN A 38 -11.96 -15.38 6.68
N PHE A 39 -12.65 -15.11 5.57
CA PHE A 39 -12.29 -14.03 4.64
C PHE A 39 -12.32 -12.66 5.33
N TYR A 40 -13.39 -12.36 6.08
CA TYR A 40 -13.51 -11.08 6.78
C TYR A 40 -12.48 -10.91 7.89
N ILE A 41 -12.08 -11.98 8.58
CA ILE A 41 -10.95 -11.94 9.51
C ILE A 41 -9.67 -11.52 8.77
N GLY A 42 -9.42 -12.09 7.59
CA GLY A 42 -8.30 -11.68 6.74
C GLY A 42 -8.37 -10.22 6.32
N ALA A 43 -9.56 -9.72 5.96
CA ALA A 43 -9.77 -8.33 5.62
C ALA A 43 -9.50 -7.40 6.82
N VAL A 44 -9.95 -7.75 8.02
CA VAL A 44 -9.66 -6.99 9.25
C VAL A 44 -8.17 -6.94 9.53
N TYR A 45 -7.46 -8.07 9.42
CA TYR A 45 -6.00 -8.08 9.58
C TYR A 45 -5.28 -7.24 8.53
N ASN A 46 -5.80 -7.19 7.31
CA ASN A 46 -5.26 -6.34 6.25
C ASN A 46 -5.39 -4.84 6.60
N GLU A 47 -6.56 -4.41 7.11
CA GLU A 47 -6.77 -3.05 7.62
C GLU A 47 -5.88 -2.71 8.83
N MET A 48 -5.65 -3.68 9.71
CA MET A 48 -4.70 -3.58 10.83
C MET A 48 -3.23 -3.58 10.39
N ARG A 49 -2.95 -3.77 9.09
CA ARG A 49 -1.61 -3.92 8.50
C ARG A 49 -0.81 -5.11 9.04
N THR A 50 -1.47 -6.10 9.57
CA THR A 50 -0.92 -7.41 9.97
C THR A 50 -1.05 -8.36 8.78
N PHE A 51 -0.26 -8.09 7.74
CA PHE A 51 -0.41 -8.71 6.42
C PHE A 51 -0.14 -10.21 6.43
N GLU A 52 0.68 -10.69 7.35
CA GLU A 52 1.01 -12.12 7.48
C GLU A 52 -0.20 -12.93 7.93
N GLU A 53 -0.93 -12.43 8.92
CA GLU A 53 -2.17 -13.01 9.41
C GLU A 53 -3.28 -12.93 8.35
N ALA A 54 -3.38 -11.80 7.66
CA ALA A 54 -4.31 -11.64 6.55
C ALA A 54 -4.09 -12.68 5.45
N ILE A 55 -2.84 -12.88 5.02
CA ILE A 55 -2.47 -13.87 3.99
C ILE A 55 -2.84 -15.27 4.44
N LYS A 56 -2.54 -15.66 5.69
CA LYS A 56 -2.91 -16.97 6.24
C LYS A 56 -4.42 -17.21 6.18
N CYS A 57 -5.22 -16.19 6.52
CA CYS A 57 -6.67 -16.29 6.44
C CYS A 57 -7.16 -16.51 5.01
N PHE A 58 -6.62 -15.76 4.05
CA PHE A 58 -6.98 -15.94 2.64
C PHE A 58 -6.49 -17.28 2.09
N ASP A 59 -5.33 -17.76 2.50
CA ASP A 59 -4.84 -19.10 2.15
C ASP A 59 -5.75 -20.21 2.68
N MET A 60 -6.27 -20.07 3.91
CA MET A 60 -7.24 -21.01 4.46
C MET A 60 -8.53 -21.04 3.64
N VAL A 61 -9.05 -19.90 3.22
CA VAL A 61 -10.23 -19.84 2.34
C VAL A 61 -9.94 -20.53 1.00
N LEU A 62 -8.82 -20.21 0.36
CA LEU A 62 -8.45 -20.74 -0.95
C LEU A 62 -8.09 -22.24 -0.93
N SER A 63 -7.73 -22.78 0.23
CA SER A 63 -7.42 -24.21 0.42
C SER A 63 -8.66 -25.09 0.56
N GLN A 64 -9.84 -24.51 0.74
CA GLN A 64 -11.08 -25.27 0.77
C GLN A 64 -11.43 -25.75 -0.65
N GLY A 65 -12.13 -26.87 -0.76
CA GLY A 65 -12.42 -27.53 -2.02
C GLY A 65 -13.11 -26.65 -3.06
N GLU A 66 -14.32 -26.98 -3.43
CA GLU A 66 -15.10 -26.16 -4.38
C GLU A 66 -15.66 -24.92 -3.68
N ILE A 67 -15.12 -23.75 -4.02
CA ILE A 67 -15.63 -22.44 -3.62
C ILE A 67 -16.16 -21.68 -4.84
N ASP A 68 -17.16 -20.85 -4.63
CA ASP A 68 -17.72 -20.00 -5.69
C ASP A 68 -16.63 -19.15 -6.37
N GLN A 69 -16.69 -19.03 -7.70
CA GLN A 69 -15.66 -18.35 -8.48
C GLN A 69 -15.54 -16.85 -8.13
N ASN A 70 -16.67 -16.18 -7.84
CA ASN A 70 -16.63 -14.77 -7.46
C ASN A 70 -16.00 -14.60 -6.07
N PHE A 71 -16.30 -15.52 -5.16
CA PHE A 71 -15.69 -15.55 -3.83
C PHE A 71 -14.19 -15.85 -3.91
N LYS A 72 -13.79 -16.79 -4.78
CA LYS A 72 -12.38 -17.07 -5.07
C LYS A 72 -11.66 -15.85 -5.63
N ALA A 73 -12.24 -15.19 -6.62
CA ALA A 73 -11.67 -13.97 -7.22
C ALA A 73 -11.49 -12.86 -6.17
N ARG A 74 -12.52 -12.61 -5.35
CA ARG A 74 -12.47 -11.65 -4.26
C ARG A 74 -11.35 -11.96 -3.27
N THR A 75 -11.22 -13.22 -2.89
CA THR A 75 -10.17 -13.66 -1.96
C THR A 75 -8.76 -13.49 -2.54
N LEU A 76 -8.57 -13.88 -3.80
CA LEU A 76 -7.30 -13.68 -4.52
C LEU A 76 -6.93 -12.19 -4.63
N TYR A 77 -7.91 -11.33 -4.91
CA TYR A 77 -7.70 -9.89 -4.96
C TYR A 77 -7.17 -9.33 -3.64
N PHE A 78 -7.82 -9.64 -2.52
CA PHE A 78 -7.38 -9.17 -1.20
C PHE A 78 -6.05 -9.80 -0.77
N LYS A 79 -5.81 -11.08 -1.09
CA LYS A 79 -4.52 -11.73 -0.87
C LYS A 79 -3.40 -11.04 -1.66
N ALA A 80 -3.62 -10.72 -2.93
CA ALA A 80 -2.65 -10.00 -3.74
C ALA A 80 -2.31 -8.63 -3.12
N LYS A 81 -3.31 -7.86 -2.69
CA LYS A 81 -3.10 -6.59 -1.98
C LYS A 81 -2.26 -6.75 -0.71
N ALA A 82 -2.56 -7.75 0.12
CA ALA A 82 -1.80 -8.04 1.34
C ALA A 82 -0.35 -8.43 1.02
N LEU A 83 -0.12 -9.25 0.00
CA LEU A 83 1.22 -9.66 -0.45
C LEU A 83 2.03 -8.47 -0.98
N ILE A 84 1.41 -7.59 -1.77
CA ILE A 84 2.04 -6.36 -2.26
C ILE A 84 2.42 -5.46 -1.08
N ALA A 85 1.49 -5.23 -0.16
CA ALA A 85 1.73 -4.40 1.01
C ALA A 85 2.81 -4.96 1.96
N LYS A 86 2.94 -6.29 2.03
CA LYS A 86 4.02 -6.99 2.73
C LYS A 86 5.35 -6.91 1.98
N GLY A 87 5.34 -6.67 0.66
CA GLY A 87 6.53 -6.69 -0.21
C GLY A 87 6.83 -8.05 -0.85
N ASP A 88 5.99 -9.06 -0.68
CA ASP A 88 6.16 -10.39 -1.30
C ASP A 88 5.59 -10.42 -2.73
N ILE A 89 6.35 -9.81 -3.64
CA ILE A 89 5.90 -9.57 -5.01
C ILE A 89 5.85 -10.83 -5.86
N ALA A 90 6.70 -11.78 -5.58
CA ALA A 90 6.68 -13.05 -6.30
C ALA A 90 5.32 -13.73 -6.09
N LYS A 91 4.91 -13.92 -4.83
CA LYS A 91 3.61 -14.52 -4.50
C LYS A 91 2.43 -13.64 -4.91
N ALA A 92 2.59 -12.30 -4.90
CA ALA A 92 1.56 -11.40 -5.40
C ALA A 92 1.30 -11.62 -6.90
N LYS A 93 2.35 -11.79 -7.70
CA LYS A 93 2.23 -12.11 -9.14
C LYS A 93 1.51 -13.44 -9.36
N ASP A 94 1.80 -14.46 -8.56
CA ASP A 94 1.12 -15.75 -8.64
C ASP A 94 -0.39 -15.60 -8.34
N ALA A 95 -0.74 -14.90 -7.27
CA ALA A 95 -2.13 -14.64 -6.91
C ALA A 95 -2.88 -13.83 -7.98
N VAL A 96 -2.23 -12.82 -8.57
CA VAL A 96 -2.82 -12.04 -9.67
C VAL A 96 -2.93 -12.84 -10.96
N ALA A 97 -1.99 -13.73 -11.25
CA ALA A 97 -2.09 -14.62 -12.41
C ALA A 97 -3.29 -15.59 -12.29
N GLU A 98 -3.55 -16.11 -11.08
CA GLU A 98 -4.73 -16.93 -10.82
C GLU A 98 -6.01 -16.09 -10.90
N LEU A 99 -6.04 -14.90 -10.31
CA LEU A 99 -7.16 -13.96 -10.41
C LEU A 99 -7.49 -13.62 -11.88
N LYS A 100 -6.48 -13.49 -12.73
CA LYS A 100 -6.64 -13.15 -14.15
C LYS A 100 -7.42 -14.22 -14.93
N GLN A 101 -7.40 -15.47 -14.49
CA GLN A 101 -8.16 -16.55 -15.11
C GLN A 101 -9.67 -16.45 -14.82
N ILE A 102 -10.02 -15.78 -13.72
CA ILE A 102 -11.41 -15.66 -13.26
C ILE A 102 -11.94 -14.27 -13.59
N GLU A 103 -11.20 -13.23 -13.26
CA GLU A 103 -11.63 -11.84 -13.42
C GLU A 103 -10.47 -10.95 -13.98
N PRO A 104 -10.27 -10.94 -15.31
CA PRO A 104 -9.16 -10.24 -15.95
C PRO A 104 -9.07 -8.75 -15.59
N ARG A 105 -10.22 -8.05 -15.53
CA ARG A 105 -10.25 -6.62 -15.24
C ARG A 105 -9.74 -6.31 -13.82
N ALA A 106 -10.11 -7.12 -12.84
CA ALA A 106 -9.61 -6.98 -11.48
C ALA A 106 -8.10 -7.25 -11.40
N ALA A 107 -7.60 -8.25 -12.13
CA ALA A 107 -6.18 -8.56 -12.20
C ALA A 107 -5.38 -7.44 -12.87
N ASP A 108 -5.89 -6.83 -13.93
CA ASP A 108 -5.22 -5.74 -14.66
C ASP A 108 -5.05 -4.48 -13.77
N SER A 109 -5.89 -4.28 -12.75
CA SER A 109 -5.72 -3.19 -11.77
C SER A 109 -4.40 -3.24 -11.00
N PHE A 110 -3.77 -4.41 -10.90
CA PHE A 110 -2.48 -4.60 -10.24
C PHE A 110 -1.26 -4.32 -11.14
N GLY A 111 -1.48 -4.01 -12.43
CA GLY A 111 -0.39 -3.87 -13.40
C GLY A 111 0.69 -2.89 -12.98
N GLN A 112 0.33 -1.72 -12.49
CA GLN A 112 1.27 -0.71 -11.99
C GLN A 112 1.93 -1.16 -10.67
N GLU A 113 1.18 -1.72 -9.74
CA GLU A 113 1.69 -2.16 -8.45
C GLU A 113 2.67 -3.33 -8.56
N LEU A 114 2.53 -4.17 -9.58
CA LEU A 114 3.40 -5.32 -9.85
C LEU A 114 4.57 -5.02 -10.80
N SER A 115 4.52 -3.93 -11.54
CA SER A 115 5.54 -3.59 -12.56
C SER A 115 6.84 -3.02 -11.99
N GLY A 116 6.97 -2.92 -10.67
CA GLY A 116 8.24 -2.56 -10.04
C GLY A 116 8.36 -1.11 -9.59
N THR A 117 7.27 -0.35 -9.62
CA THR A 117 7.22 0.98 -9.02
C THR A 117 7.49 0.94 -7.52
N MET A 118 8.06 2.01 -7.01
CA MET A 118 8.59 2.18 -5.66
C MET A 118 7.74 1.56 -4.55
N ARG A 119 8.36 0.75 -3.70
CA ARG A 119 7.76 0.11 -2.53
C ARG A 119 8.60 0.35 -1.30
N ILE A 120 7.96 0.34 -0.15
CA ILE A 120 8.65 0.40 1.13
C ILE A 120 9.65 -0.76 1.23
N GLY A 121 10.91 -0.45 1.52
CA GLY A 121 12.00 -1.42 1.66
C GLY A 121 12.73 -1.78 0.36
N MET A 122 12.35 -1.23 -0.78
CA MET A 122 13.12 -1.34 -2.02
C MET A 122 14.09 -0.17 -2.18
N ASP A 123 15.16 -0.40 -2.95
CA ASP A 123 16.03 0.69 -3.41
C ASP A 123 15.21 1.68 -4.24
N ALA A 124 15.43 2.97 -4.00
CA ALA A 124 14.82 4.02 -4.81
C ALA A 124 15.29 3.90 -6.26
N PRO A 125 14.37 3.98 -7.24
CA PRO A 125 14.78 4.00 -8.65
C PRO A 125 15.71 5.19 -8.90
N MET A 126 16.81 4.93 -9.57
CA MET A 126 17.73 5.98 -9.97
C MET A 126 17.10 6.80 -11.09
N PHE A 127 17.18 8.10 -11.00
CA PHE A 127 16.78 9.02 -12.06
C PHE A 127 17.91 10.01 -12.37
N ASN A 128 17.95 10.45 -13.59
CA ASN A 128 18.86 11.49 -14.04
C ASN A 128 18.02 12.71 -14.42
N VAL A 129 18.09 13.75 -13.61
CA VAL A 129 17.48 15.06 -13.88
C VAL A 129 18.52 16.15 -13.70
N THR A 130 18.26 17.32 -14.25
CA THR A 130 19.08 18.51 -14.03
C THR A 130 18.30 19.50 -13.18
N ASP A 131 19.01 20.28 -12.37
CA ASP A 131 18.40 21.42 -11.68
C ASP A 131 18.16 22.58 -12.66
N PHE A 132 17.51 23.63 -12.19
CA PHE A 132 17.22 24.85 -12.99
C PHE A 132 18.46 25.59 -13.47
N GLN A 133 19.65 25.21 -13.02
CA GLN A 133 20.95 25.73 -13.52
C GLN A 133 21.59 24.76 -14.52
N GLY A 134 20.92 23.66 -14.89
CA GLY A 134 21.44 22.62 -15.78
C GLY A 134 22.44 21.66 -15.11
N LYS A 135 22.58 21.69 -13.78
CA LYS A 135 23.48 20.82 -13.05
C LYS A 135 22.82 19.47 -12.77
N PRO A 136 23.51 18.34 -13.00
CA PRO A 136 22.91 17.02 -12.77
C PRO A 136 22.66 16.76 -11.29
N VAL A 137 21.43 16.30 -10.98
CA VAL A 137 21.00 15.82 -9.68
C VAL A 137 21.05 14.30 -9.68
N ASP A 138 21.82 13.74 -8.76
CA ASP A 138 22.06 12.31 -8.64
C ASP A 138 21.73 11.84 -7.22
N LEU A 139 20.71 10.97 -7.11
CA LEU A 139 20.26 10.42 -5.83
C LEU A 139 21.36 9.65 -5.10
N SER A 140 22.32 9.08 -5.81
CA SER A 140 23.40 8.32 -5.18
C SER A 140 24.24 9.15 -4.19
N LYS A 141 24.30 10.46 -4.41
CA LYS A 141 25.03 11.41 -3.54
C LYS A 141 24.38 11.60 -2.17
N TYR A 142 23.13 11.18 -2.04
CA TYR A 142 22.36 11.34 -0.80
C TYR A 142 22.25 10.03 0.00
N LYS A 143 22.98 8.96 -0.40
CA LYS A 143 23.02 7.70 0.37
C LYS A 143 23.39 7.96 1.83
N GLY A 144 22.66 7.33 2.74
CA GLY A 144 22.82 7.52 4.18
C GLY A 144 21.98 8.67 4.76
N ASN A 145 21.33 9.46 3.93
CA ASN A 145 20.38 10.48 4.36
C ASN A 145 18.94 10.05 4.09
N VAL A 146 18.00 10.64 4.81
CA VAL A 146 16.59 10.59 4.43
C VAL A 146 16.35 11.60 3.31
N VAL A 147 15.84 11.16 2.17
CA VAL A 147 15.51 12.04 1.05
C VAL A 147 13.99 12.17 0.94
N VAL A 148 13.51 13.40 0.95
CA VAL A 148 12.11 13.75 0.68
C VAL A 148 12.04 14.26 -0.76
N LEU A 149 11.33 13.52 -1.62
CA LEU A 149 11.02 13.93 -2.99
C LEU A 149 9.63 14.57 -2.98
N ASP A 150 9.54 15.80 -3.45
CA ASP A 150 8.30 16.55 -3.61
C ASP A 150 8.04 16.78 -5.10
N PHE A 151 7.00 16.15 -5.64
CA PHE A 151 6.59 16.35 -7.03
C PHE A 151 5.49 17.40 -7.07
N TRP A 152 5.75 18.51 -7.72
CA TRP A 152 4.87 19.66 -7.75
C TRP A 152 4.77 20.27 -9.15
N ALA A 153 3.79 21.15 -9.35
CA ALA A 153 3.64 21.94 -10.56
C ALA A 153 2.96 23.27 -10.24
N THR A 154 3.21 24.27 -11.07
CA THR A 154 2.60 25.61 -10.92
C THR A 154 1.08 25.60 -11.12
N TRP A 155 0.58 24.70 -11.97
CA TRP A 155 -0.86 24.47 -12.21
C TRP A 155 -1.54 23.62 -11.13
N GLY A 156 -0.79 23.12 -10.15
CA GLY A 156 -1.31 22.32 -9.05
C GLY A 156 -1.65 23.13 -7.81
N ASP A 157 -2.86 23.67 -7.69
CA ASP A 157 -3.28 24.48 -6.53
C ASP A 157 -3.00 23.81 -5.18
N SER A 158 -3.17 22.50 -5.08
CA SER A 158 -2.87 21.73 -3.87
C SER A 158 -1.37 21.75 -3.52
N CYS A 159 -0.49 21.70 -4.52
CA CYS A 159 0.95 21.79 -4.33
C CYS A 159 1.34 23.14 -3.74
N ILE A 160 0.81 24.20 -4.32
CA ILE A 160 1.07 25.58 -3.88
C ILE A 160 0.60 25.79 -2.43
N GLN A 161 -0.56 25.26 -2.07
CA GLN A 161 -1.10 25.34 -0.70
C GLN A 161 -0.24 24.55 0.32
N GLU A 162 0.50 23.55 -0.11
CA GLU A 162 1.37 22.75 0.78
C GLU A 162 2.75 23.40 1.02
N PHE A 163 3.22 24.33 0.20
CA PHE A 163 4.53 24.97 0.34
C PHE A 163 4.80 25.56 1.74
N PRO A 164 3.87 26.26 2.41
CA PRO A 164 4.13 26.77 3.76
C PRO A 164 4.42 25.67 4.78
N LYS A 165 3.77 24.52 4.62
CA LYS A 165 3.97 23.34 5.47
C LYS A 165 5.32 22.67 5.17
N LEU A 166 5.63 22.50 3.88
CA LEU A 166 6.91 21.95 3.42
C LEU A 166 8.09 22.81 3.89
N LYS A 167 7.97 24.14 3.80
CA LYS A 167 8.98 25.10 4.29
C LYS A 167 9.23 24.97 5.80
N LYS A 168 8.18 24.74 6.59
CA LYS A 168 8.31 24.46 8.04
C LYS A 168 9.04 23.13 8.29
N MET A 169 8.72 22.10 7.53
CA MET A 169 9.39 20.80 7.62
C MET A 169 10.86 20.91 7.24
N TYR A 170 11.17 21.57 6.12
CA TYR A 170 12.55 21.85 5.70
C TYR A 170 13.34 22.54 6.81
N SER A 171 12.83 23.64 7.37
CA SER A 171 13.48 24.40 8.44
C SER A 171 13.74 23.53 9.69
N LYS A 172 12.88 22.57 9.98
CA LYS A 172 12.99 21.68 11.14
C LYS A 172 14.01 20.55 10.95
N PHE A 173 14.22 20.08 9.72
CA PHE A 173 14.93 18.83 9.45
C PHE A 173 16.19 18.98 8.58
N LYS A 174 16.42 20.11 7.90
CA LYS A 174 17.57 20.34 7.00
C LYS A 174 18.94 20.04 7.63
N ASP A 175 19.08 20.29 8.93
CA ASP A 175 20.33 20.08 9.66
C ASP A 175 20.37 18.73 10.42
N LYS A 176 19.42 17.81 10.10
CA LYS A 176 19.25 16.52 10.76
C LYS A 176 19.41 15.32 9.80
N GLY A 177 20.17 15.50 8.73
CA GLY A 177 20.38 14.42 7.74
C GLY A 177 19.16 14.15 6.85
N VAL A 178 18.27 15.15 6.70
CA VAL A 178 17.14 15.07 5.76
C VAL A 178 17.39 16.01 4.60
N GLN A 179 17.34 15.49 3.38
CA GLN A 179 17.46 16.25 2.14
C GLN A 179 16.07 16.40 1.50
N PHE A 180 15.78 17.59 0.98
CA PHE A 180 14.54 17.89 0.29
C PHE A 180 14.85 18.21 -1.18
N ILE A 181 14.21 17.51 -2.09
CA ILE A 181 14.36 17.70 -3.54
C ILE A 181 12.97 17.90 -4.11
N GLY A 182 12.70 19.13 -4.58
CA GLY A 182 11.50 19.44 -5.35
C GLY A 182 11.73 19.08 -6.82
N ILE A 183 10.76 18.39 -7.42
CA ILE A 183 10.77 18.02 -8.83
C ILE A 183 9.55 18.69 -9.46
N SER A 184 9.78 19.69 -10.31
CA SER A 184 8.71 20.29 -11.09
C SER A 184 8.26 19.32 -12.19
N LEU A 185 6.94 19.29 -12.39
CA LEU A 185 6.28 18.60 -13.49
C LEU A 185 5.79 19.58 -14.56
N ASP A 186 6.22 20.83 -14.48
CA ASP A 186 5.94 21.84 -15.49
C ASP A 186 6.72 21.54 -16.77
N ASP A 187 6.12 21.86 -17.91
CA ASP A 187 6.70 21.57 -19.24
C ASP A 187 7.79 22.58 -19.62
N ASP A 188 7.78 23.76 -19.04
CA ASP A 188 8.76 24.82 -19.30
C ASP A 188 9.43 25.27 -18.00
N ILE A 189 10.70 25.69 -18.12
CA ILE A 189 11.50 26.18 -16.97
C ILE A 189 11.10 27.60 -16.56
N ASP A 190 10.42 28.31 -17.43
CA ASP A 190 9.97 29.69 -17.23
C ASP A 190 8.55 29.77 -16.63
N ASP A 191 7.88 28.62 -16.42
CA ASP A 191 6.61 28.52 -15.71
C ASP A 191 6.86 28.47 -14.19
#